data_3a88e646a7b03daed16137c053e2d2a3
#
_entry.id   3a88e646a7b03daed16137c053e2d2a3
#
_cell.length_a   1.000
_cell.length_b   1.000
_cell.length_c   1.000
_cell.angle_alpha   90.00
_cell.angle_beta   90.00
_cell.angle_gamma   90.00
#
_symmetry.space_group_name_H-M   'P 1'
#
loop_
_entity.id
_entity.type
_entity.pdbx_description
1 polymer ?
#
loop_
_entity_poly.entity_id
_entity_poly.type
_entity_poly.pdbx_seq_one_letter_code
_entity_poly.pdbx_strand_id
1 'polypeptide(L)'
;GWVTPDKIGDLWDGFIINKYPIETASAFQGTDFPLARWADVLLMRAEADVRWHNTVSSEAITCVNLVRHRAGLQDLSQDKTSSVSSFLDALLMERGHEMMFEGCRKIDLIRFGKYYTQKTACGSKPSSQYFPIPDYAVQQAQNSGYTLTQYYTRDNYDGPKR
;
A
#
# COMPACT_ATOMS: atom_id res chain seq x y z
N GLY A 1 2.61 23.95 -10.59
CA GLY A 1 2.83 24.07 -12.03
C GLY A 1 3.06 22.70 -12.64
N TRP A 2 2.60 22.48 -13.85
CA TRP A 2 2.86 21.25 -14.59
C TRP A 2 4.32 21.26 -15.06
N VAL A 3 5.04 20.18 -14.76
CA VAL A 3 6.36 19.95 -15.33
C VAL A 3 6.15 19.11 -16.60
N THR A 4 6.54 19.65 -17.72
CA THR A 4 6.49 18.91 -18.98
C THR A 4 7.67 17.93 -19.07
N PRO A 5 7.49 16.76 -19.73
CA PRO A 5 8.55 15.74 -19.82
C PRO A 5 9.89 16.25 -20.34
N ASP A 6 9.89 17.25 -21.20
CA ASP A 6 11.08 17.92 -21.76
C ASP A 6 11.84 18.80 -20.74
N LYS A 7 11.25 19.07 -19.58
CA LYS A 7 11.88 19.79 -18.46
C LYS A 7 12.37 18.90 -17.34
N ILE A 8 12.17 17.60 -17.46
CA ILE A 8 12.71 16.60 -16.54
C ILE A 8 14.16 16.37 -17.02
N GLY A 9 15.11 16.96 -16.33
CA GLY A 9 16.53 16.80 -16.66
C GLY A 9 17.03 15.37 -16.42
N ASP A 10 18.22 15.05 -16.95
CA ASP A 10 18.83 13.72 -16.98
C ASP A 10 18.97 13.02 -15.59
N LEU A 11 18.81 13.73 -14.50
CA LEU A 11 18.83 13.20 -13.12
C LEU A 11 17.45 12.83 -12.59
N TRP A 12 16.36 13.10 -13.34
CA TRP A 12 14.98 12.97 -12.88
C TRP A 12 14.10 12.32 -13.94
N ASP A 13 14.44 11.10 -14.32
CA ASP A 13 13.59 10.30 -15.21
C ASP A 13 12.30 9.89 -14.48
N GLY A 14 11.24 10.68 -14.60
CA GLY A 14 9.95 10.35 -14.01
C GLY A 14 9.04 11.54 -13.75
N PHE A 15 7.88 11.25 -13.18
CA PHE A 15 6.91 12.26 -12.80
C PHE A 15 7.20 12.81 -11.42
N ILE A 16 7.14 14.14 -11.27
CA ILE A 16 7.21 14.78 -9.96
C ILE A 16 5.88 14.54 -9.24
N ILE A 17 5.98 13.99 -8.04
CA ILE A 17 4.82 13.76 -7.20
C ILE A 17 4.43 15.08 -6.54
N ASN A 18 3.22 15.53 -6.83
CA ASN A 18 2.64 16.76 -6.29
C ASN A 18 1.35 16.45 -5.53
N LYS A 19 1.42 15.49 -4.61
CA LYS A 19 0.27 15.12 -3.77
C LYS A 19 0.04 16.11 -2.64
N TYR A 20 1.12 16.64 -2.12
CA TYR A 20 1.10 17.64 -1.05
C TYR A 20 1.58 18.99 -1.60
N PRO A 21 1.04 20.12 -1.10
CA PRO A 21 1.51 21.44 -1.50
C PRO A 21 3.01 21.57 -1.29
N ILE A 22 3.68 22.13 -2.29
CA ILE A 22 5.11 22.47 -2.15
C ILE A 22 5.18 23.78 -1.40
N GLU A 23 5.69 23.74 -0.20
CA GLU A 23 5.95 24.93 0.63
C GLU A 23 7.38 25.41 0.47
N THR A 24 7.63 26.67 0.86
CA THR A 24 8.99 27.18 0.95
C THR A 24 9.78 26.33 1.95
N ALA A 25 10.97 25.88 1.53
CA ALA A 25 11.82 25.04 2.38
C ALA A 25 12.10 25.73 3.72
N SER A 26 11.63 25.14 4.79
CA SER A 26 11.88 25.58 6.17
C SER A 26 12.04 24.36 7.08
N ALA A 27 12.56 24.57 8.29
CA ALA A 27 12.69 23.52 9.28
C ALA A 27 11.32 22.99 9.77
N PHE A 28 10.28 23.79 9.61
CA PHE A 28 8.91 23.46 9.99
C PHE A 28 8.02 23.63 8.75
N GLN A 29 7.35 22.57 8.37
CA GLN A 29 6.39 22.54 7.26
C GLN A 29 4.98 22.65 7.83
N GLY A 30 4.12 23.44 7.17
CA GLY A 30 2.70 23.56 7.53
C GLY A 30 1.81 22.48 6.95
N THR A 31 2.37 21.61 6.08
CA THR A 31 1.62 20.54 5.43
C THR A 31 1.39 19.38 6.40
N ASP A 32 0.12 19.10 6.69
CA ASP A 32 -0.26 17.97 7.53
C ASP A 32 -0.21 16.64 6.76
N PHE A 33 0.30 15.60 7.44
CA PHE A 33 0.22 14.25 6.92
C PHE A 33 -1.10 13.58 7.37
N PRO A 34 -1.97 13.14 6.45
CA PRO A 34 -3.25 12.55 6.83
C PRO A 34 -3.05 11.15 7.42
N LEU A 35 -3.48 10.94 8.66
CA LEU A 35 -3.49 9.62 9.31
C LEU A 35 -4.69 8.78 8.86
N ALA A 36 -5.82 9.42 8.63
CA ALA A 36 -7.04 8.81 8.11
C ALA A 36 -7.81 9.84 7.28
N ARG A 37 -8.45 9.39 6.21
CA ARG A 37 -9.28 10.26 5.37
C ARG A 37 -10.46 9.49 4.78
N TRP A 38 -11.46 10.23 4.33
CA TRP A 38 -12.73 9.65 3.90
C TRP A 38 -12.59 8.58 2.80
N ALA A 39 -11.68 8.79 1.84
CA ALA A 39 -11.43 7.80 0.80
C ALA A 39 -10.95 6.44 1.37
N ASP A 40 -10.10 6.47 2.39
CA ASP A 40 -9.65 5.24 3.06
C ASP A 40 -10.82 4.52 3.74
N VAL A 41 -11.70 5.26 4.43
CA VAL A 41 -12.89 4.70 5.07
C VAL A 41 -13.82 4.03 4.05
N LEU A 42 -14.07 4.68 2.90
CA LEU A 42 -14.89 4.12 1.82
C LEU A 42 -14.29 2.82 1.26
N LEU A 43 -12.99 2.82 0.99
CA LEU A 43 -12.30 1.64 0.45
C LEU A 43 -12.20 0.51 1.48
N MET A 44 -11.99 0.82 2.76
CA MET A 44 -12.05 -0.18 3.84
C MET A 44 -13.45 -0.76 4.01
N ARG A 45 -14.51 0.06 3.90
CA ARG A 45 -15.89 -0.40 3.97
C ARG A 45 -16.20 -1.36 2.83
N ALA A 46 -15.82 -1.02 1.60
CA ALA A 46 -15.99 -1.89 0.44
C ALA A 46 -15.28 -3.24 0.62
N GLU A 47 -14.06 -3.22 1.15
CA GLU A 47 -13.31 -4.44 1.44
C GLU A 47 -13.99 -5.29 2.51
N ALA A 48 -14.38 -4.69 3.61
CA ALA A 48 -15.00 -5.38 4.73
C ALA A 48 -16.33 -6.03 4.32
N ASP A 49 -17.16 -5.30 3.58
CA ASP A 49 -18.44 -5.80 3.10
C ASP A 49 -18.27 -7.04 2.21
N VAL A 50 -17.39 -6.95 1.20
CA VAL A 50 -17.15 -8.06 0.27
C VAL A 50 -16.52 -9.27 0.95
N ARG A 51 -15.61 -9.06 1.89
CA ARG A 51 -14.99 -10.17 2.64
C ARG A 51 -15.95 -10.83 3.61
N TRP A 52 -16.82 -10.06 4.24
CA TRP A 52 -17.80 -10.57 5.20
C TRP A 52 -18.89 -11.41 4.53
N HIS A 53 -19.47 -10.88 3.45
CA HIS A 53 -20.57 -11.54 2.76
C HIS A 53 -20.13 -12.52 1.66
N ASN A 54 -18.85 -12.52 1.30
CA ASN A 54 -18.28 -13.27 0.19
C ASN A 54 -19.04 -13.03 -1.13
N THR A 55 -19.50 -11.81 -1.33
CA THR A 55 -20.21 -11.37 -2.55
C THR A 55 -19.92 -9.90 -2.81
N VAL A 56 -20.00 -9.49 -4.07
CA VAL A 56 -19.83 -8.10 -4.46
C VAL A 56 -21.17 -7.39 -4.41
N SER A 57 -21.36 -6.57 -3.37
CA SER A 57 -22.59 -5.81 -3.19
C SER A 57 -22.58 -4.51 -4.03
N SER A 58 -23.76 -3.98 -4.32
CA SER A 58 -23.91 -2.66 -4.95
C SER A 58 -23.32 -1.56 -4.08
N GLU A 59 -23.36 -1.71 -2.76
CA GLU A 59 -22.80 -0.75 -1.82
C GLU A 59 -21.27 -0.72 -1.88
N ALA A 60 -20.62 -1.88 -1.94
CA ALA A 60 -19.18 -1.98 -2.11
C ALA A 60 -18.73 -1.31 -3.42
N ILE A 61 -19.44 -1.57 -4.52
CA ILE A 61 -19.18 -0.93 -5.82
C ILE A 61 -19.34 0.60 -5.71
N THR A 62 -20.41 1.05 -5.06
CA THR A 62 -20.68 2.49 -4.87
C THR A 62 -19.55 3.16 -4.10
N CYS A 63 -19.05 2.55 -3.02
CA CYS A 63 -17.96 3.09 -2.23
C CYS A 63 -16.68 3.30 -3.07
N VAL A 64 -16.32 2.33 -3.92
CA VAL A 64 -15.16 2.45 -4.79
C VAL A 64 -15.39 3.51 -5.87
N ASN A 65 -16.59 3.52 -6.49
CA ASN A 65 -16.91 4.47 -7.54
C ASN A 65 -16.94 5.92 -7.06
N LEU A 66 -17.32 6.18 -5.81
CA LEU A 66 -17.22 7.53 -5.22
C LEU A 66 -15.78 8.05 -5.20
N VAL A 67 -14.80 7.19 -4.85
CA VAL A 67 -13.38 7.54 -4.89
C VAL A 67 -12.92 7.80 -6.32
N ARG A 68 -13.32 6.93 -7.26
CA ARG A 68 -13.00 7.05 -8.68
C ARG A 68 -13.56 8.32 -9.30
N HIS A 69 -14.83 8.63 -9.04
CA HIS A 69 -15.47 9.84 -9.57
C HIS A 69 -14.79 11.12 -9.08
N ARG A 70 -14.40 11.17 -7.80
CA ARG A 70 -13.61 12.29 -7.29
C ARG A 70 -12.30 12.48 -8.06
N ALA A 71 -11.69 11.39 -8.50
CA ALA A 71 -10.47 11.41 -9.32
C ALA A 71 -10.73 11.62 -10.82
N GLY A 72 -11.98 11.81 -11.23
CA GLY A 72 -12.36 12.00 -12.64
C GLY A 72 -12.38 10.70 -13.46
N LEU A 73 -12.41 9.54 -12.80
CA LEU A 73 -12.46 8.24 -13.46
C LEU A 73 -13.90 7.75 -13.59
N GLN A 74 -14.11 6.86 -14.58
CA GLN A 74 -15.38 6.17 -14.77
C GLN A 74 -15.57 5.07 -13.71
N ASP A 75 -16.79 4.55 -13.61
CA ASP A 75 -17.12 3.41 -12.76
C ASP A 75 -16.22 2.21 -13.02
N LEU A 76 -16.12 1.33 -12.03
CA LEU A 76 -15.52 0.03 -12.23
C LEU A 76 -16.25 -0.72 -13.35
N SER A 77 -15.48 -1.26 -14.28
CA SER A 77 -16.01 -2.08 -15.37
C SER A 77 -16.60 -3.40 -14.84
N GLN A 78 -17.52 -3.98 -15.60
CA GLN A 78 -18.24 -5.19 -15.19
C GLN A 78 -17.31 -6.38 -14.93
N ASP A 79 -16.20 -6.51 -15.66
CA ASP A 79 -15.20 -7.55 -15.43
C ASP A 79 -14.57 -7.46 -14.03
N LYS A 80 -14.42 -6.24 -13.49
CA LYS A 80 -13.90 -5.98 -12.13
C LYS A 80 -14.91 -6.24 -11.03
N THR A 81 -16.18 -6.26 -11.35
CA THR A 81 -17.27 -6.48 -10.38
C THR A 81 -17.91 -7.86 -10.49
N SER A 82 -17.45 -8.70 -11.43
CA SER A 82 -18.04 -10.00 -11.74
C SER A 82 -17.76 -11.09 -10.71
N SER A 83 -16.73 -10.94 -9.90
CA SER A 83 -16.36 -11.89 -8.85
C SER A 83 -15.69 -11.19 -7.66
N VAL A 84 -15.73 -11.84 -6.50
CA VAL A 84 -15.06 -11.36 -5.28
C VAL A 84 -13.56 -11.17 -5.53
N SER A 85 -12.91 -12.12 -6.21
CA SER A 85 -11.48 -12.02 -6.51
C SER A 85 -11.16 -10.83 -7.41
N SER A 86 -11.89 -10.66 -8.51
CA SER A 86 -11.71 -9.54 -9.45
C SER A 86 -11.94 -8.20 -8.77
N PHE A 87 -12.97 -8.12 -7.92
CA PHE A 87 -13.27 -6.91 -7.18
C PHE A 87 -12.18 -6.57 -6.16
N LEU A 88 -11.71 -7.53 -5.38
CA LEU A 88 -10.63 -7.31 -4.42
C LEU A 88 -9.32 -6.93 -5.09
N ASP A 89 -9.00 -7.50 -6.24
CA ASP A 89 -7.82 -7.10 -7.02
C ASP A 89 -7.97 -5.65 -7.55
N ALA A 90 -9.15 -5.28 -8.04
CA ALA A 90 -9.44 -3.91 -8.47
C ALA A 90 -9.39 -2.92 -7.28
N LEU A 91 -9.96 -3.30 -6.13
CA LEU A 91 -9.91 -2.51 -4.90
C LEU A 91 -8.48 -2.28 -4.42
N LEU A 92 -7.62 -3.32 -4.45
CA LEU A 92 -6.21 -3.20 -4.10
C LEU A 92 -5.47 -2.22 -5.02
N MET A 93 -5.81 -2.21 -6.31
CA MET A 93 -5.26 -1.25 -7.27
C MET A 93 -5.75 0.17 -6.96
N GLU A 94 -7.05 0.35 -6.73
CA GLU A 94 -7.62 1.66 -6.39
C GLU A 94 -7.01 2.23 -5.11
N ARG A 95 -6.84 1.40 -4.07
CA ARG A 95 -6.11 1.79 -2.85
C ARG A 95 -4.67 2.21 -3.16
N GLY A 96 -4.00 1.50 -4.07
CA GLY A 96 -2.64 1.83 -4.48
C GLY A 96 -2.53 3.20 -5.14
N HIS A 97 -3.50 3.57 -5.97
CA HIS A 97 -3.55 4.88 -6.63
C HIS A 97 -3.94 5.98 -5.64
N GLU A 98 -5.02 5.77 -4.90
CA GLU A 98 -5.61 6.76 -4.01
C GLU A 98 -4.70 7.07 -2.80
N MET A 99 -4.10 6.04 -2.20
CA MET A 99 -3.29 6.14 -0.98
C MET A 99 -1.78 6.22 -1.27
N MET A 100 -1.40 6.59 -2.50
CA MET A 100 0.01 6.75 -2.87
C MET A 100 0.69 7.79 -1.97
N PHE A 101 1.90 7.47 -1.48
CA PHE A 101 2.66 8.28 -0.51
C PHE A 101 2.03 8.47 0.88
N GLU A 102 1.04 7.65 1.25
CA GLU A 102 0.44 7.65 2.59
C GLU A 102 0.86 6.45 3.45
N GLY A 103 1.86 5.69 3.03
CA GLY A 103 2.42 4.58 3.80
C GLY A 103 1.60 3.29 3.80
N CYS A 104 0.43 3.26 3.18
CA CYS A 104 -0.51 2.13 3.25
C CYS A 104 -0.13 0.93 2.38
N ARG A 105 0.60 1.14 1.27
CA ARG A 105 0.80 0.13 0.22
C ARG A 105 1.39 -1.18 0.70
N LYS A 106 2.42 -1.14 1.55
CA LYS A 106 3.06 -2.36 2.08
C LYS A 106 2.07 -3.20 2.88
N ILE A 107 1.32 -2.55 3.77
CA ILE A 107 0.32 -3.19 4.63
C ILE A 107 -0.78 -3.82 3.78
N ASP A 108 -1.29 -3.08 2.79
CA ASP A 108 -2.32 -3.58 1.88
C ASP A 108 -1.83 -4.80 1.10
N LEU A 109 -0.65 -4.77 0.52
CA LEU A 109 -0.08 -5.90 -0.20
C LEU A 109 0.09 -7.14 0.68
N ILE A 110 0.49 -6.97 1.95
CA ILE A 110 0.60 -8.07 2.92
C ILE A 110 -0.78 -8.64 3.22
N ARG A 111 -1.77 -7.78 3.55
CA ARG A 111 -3.15 -8.21 3.89
C ARG A 111 -3.83 -8.94 2.74
N PHE A 112 -3.56 -8.54 1.49
CA PHE A 112 -4.09 -9.18 0.28
C PHE A 112 -3.26 -10.39 -0.18
N GLY A 113 -2.17 -10.73 0.52
CA GLY A 113 -1.29 -11.85 0.15
C GLY A 113 -0.51 -11.62 -1.15
N LYS A 114 -0.39 -10.36 -1.61
CA LYS A 114 0.24 -9.99 -2.88
C LYS A 114 1.66 -9.42 -2.73
N TYR A 115 2.15 -9.24 -1.49
CA TYR A 115 3.42 -8.55 -1.24
C TYR A 115 4.60 -9.24 -1.93
N TYR A 116 4.75 -10.54 -1.74
CA TYR A 116 5.84 -11.32 -2.31
C TYR A 116 5.82 -11.28 -3.85
N THR A 117 4.67 -11.58 -4.43
CA THR A 117 4.48 -11.63 -5.89
C THR A 117 4.74 -10.26 -6.54
N GLN A 118 4.22 -9.20 -5.97
CA GLN A 118 4.41 -7.84 -6.48
C GLN A 118 5.87 -7.39 -6.39
N LYS A 119 6.55 -7.67 -5.29
CA LYS A 119 7.97 -7.33 -5.12
C LYS A 119 8.87 -8.08 -6.09
N THR A 120 8.61 -9.36 -6.30
CA THR A 120 9.36 -10.18 -7.27
C THR A 120 9.10 -9.69 -8.69
N ALA A 121 7.87 -9.37 -9.05
CA ALA A 121 7.51 -8.83 -10.36
C ALA A 121 8.21 -7.49 -10.66
N CYS A 122 8.49 -6.68 -9.63
CA CYS A 122 9.25 -5.44 -9.77
C CYS A 122 10.78 -5.64 -9.76
N GLY A 123 11.28 -6.89 -9.85
CA GLY A 123 12.70 -7.18 -9.84
C GLY A 123 13.40 -6.94 -8.48
N SER A 124 12.64 -6.64 -7.44
CA SER A 124 13.17 -6.43 -6.09
C SER A 124 13.20 -7.74 -5.33
N LYS A 125 14.26 -7.97 -4.55
CA LYS A 125 14.22 -9.05 -3.55
C LYS A 125 13.12 -8.71 -2.55
N PRO A 126 12.20 -9.63 -2.23
CA PRO A 126 11.20 -9.37 -1.22
C PRO A 126 11.90 -9.16 0.11
N SER A 127 11.94 -7.91 0.56
CA SER A 127 12.32 -7.64 1.95
C SER A 127 11.28 -8.25 2.85
N SER A 128 11.67 -8.63 4.06
CA SER A 128 10.78 -9.20 5.05
C SER A 128 9.44 -8.48 5.13
N GLN A 129 8.34 -9.21 5.05
CA GLN A 129 7.03 -8.67 5.41
C GLN A 129 6.92 -8.47 6.93
N TYR A 130 7.81 -9.08 7.70
CA TYR A 130 7.95 -8.91 9.15
C TYR A 130 9.26 -8.19 9.45
N PHE A 131 9.27 -7.41 10.51
CA PHE A 131 10.51 -6.81 11.00
C PHE A 131 11.32 -7.87 11.75
N PRO A 132 12.65 -7.92 11.57
CA PRO A 132 13.50 -8.79 12.39
C PRO A 132 13.48 -8.32 13.85
N ILE A 133 13.69 -9.24 14.77
CA ILE A 133 13.93 -8.89 16.16
C ILE A 133 15.25 -8.11 16.24
N PRO A 134 15.29 -6.95 16.90
CA PRO A 134 16.53 -6.17 17.00
C PRO A 134 17.65 -6.97 17.68
N ASP A 135 18.87 -6.84 17.19
CA ASP A 135 20.02 -7.61 17.68
C ASP A 135 20.26 -7.43 19.17
N TYR A 136 20.05 -6.22 19.70
CA TYR A 136 20.18 -5.96 21.14
C TYR A 136 19.20 -6.79 21.97
N ALA A 137 17.97 -7.01 21.49
CA ALA A 137 16.98 -7.82 22.20
C ALA A 137 17.35 -9.31 22.17
N VAL A 138 17.91 -9.80 21.07
CA VAL A 138 18.44 -11.16 20.95
C VAL A 138 19.59 -11.36 21.93
N GLN A 139 20.55 -10.43 21.98
CA GLN A 139 21.69 -10.49 22.92
C GLN A 139 21.24 -10.42 24.38
N GLN A 140 20.30 -9.53 24.71
CA GLN A 140 19.77 -9.42 26.06
C GLN A 140 19.09 -10.70 26.52
N ALA A 141 18.30 -11.34 25.65
CA ALA A 141 17.67 -12.61 25.95
C ALA A 141 18.72 -13.71 26.19
N GLN A 142 19.73 -13.81 25.34
CA GLN A 142 20.83 -14.79 25.49
C GLN A 142 21.58 -14.59 26.82
N ASN A 143 21.89 -13.36 27.19
CA ASN A 143 22.55 -13.04 28.45
C ASN A 143 21.68 -13.42 29.67
N SER A 144 20.36 -13.49 29.50
CA SER A 144 19.40 -13.90 30.53
C SER A 144 19.05 -15.39 30.46
N GLY A 145 19.72 -16.17 29.63
CA GLY A 145 19.52 -17.62 29.50
C GLY A 145 18.31 -18.00 28.61
N TYR A 146 17.73 -17.05 27.88
CA TYR A 146 16.64 -17.29 26.93
C TYR A 146 17.14 -17.29 25.50
N THR A 147 16.56 -18.14 24.65
CA THR A 147 16.82 -18.13 23.21
C THR A 147 15.64 -17.51 22.50
N LEU A 148 15.87 -16.37 21.83
CA LEU A 148 14.93 -15.82 20.87
C LEU A 148 15.25 -16.38 19.48
N THR A 149 14.30 -17.06 18.88
CA THR A 149 14.46 -17.60 17.54
C THR A 149 14.22 -16.49 16.51
N GLN A 150 15.27 -16.10 15.84
CA GLN A 150 15.20 -15.18 14.70
C GLN A 150 14.84 -16.01 13.46
N TYR A 151 13.58 -15.98 13.03
CA TYR A 151 13.13 -16.70 11.84
C TYR A 151 13.62 -16.08 10.54
N TYR A 152 14.02 -14.81 10.57
CA TYR A 152 14.40 -14.06 9.39
C TYR A 152 15.71 -13.32 9.63
N THR A 153 16.71 -13.64 8.86
CA THR A 153 17.90 -12.81 8.75
C THR A 153 17.75 -11.86 7.59
N ARG A 154 18.46 -10.74 7.62
CA ARG A 154 18.46 -9.72 6.56
C ARG A 154 18.75 -10.29 5.17
N ASP A 155 19.48 -11.41 5.11
CA ASP A 155 20.00 -12.00 3.88
C ASP A 155 19.22 -13.23 3.39
N ASN A 156 18.44 -13.88 4.26
CA ASN A 156 17.77 -15.17 3.99
C ASN A 156 16.27 -15.13 4.10
N TYR A 157 15.65 -13.99 3.78
CA TYR A 157 14.21 -13.90 3.91
C TYR A 157 13.48 -14.66 2.80
N ASP A 158 13.25 -15.93 3.04
CA ASP A 158 12.18 -16.73 2.43
C ASP A 158 11.01 -16.82 3.41
N GLY A 159 10.29 -15.73 3.61
CA GLY A 159 9.17 -15.70 4.55
C GLY A 159 8.18 -16.84 4.33
N PRO A 160 7.40 -17.22 5.36
CA PRO A 160 6.45 -18.32 5.22
C PRO A 160 5.54 -18.05 4.04
N LYS A 161 5.59 -18.96 3.09
CA LYS A 161 4.61 -19.01 2.00
C LYS A 161 3.28 -19.37 2.63
N ARG A 162 2.39 -18.41 2.74
CA ARG A 162 0.99 -18.64 3.08
C ARG A 162 0.19 -18.89 1.83
#